data_d1a1ce2a0379fe886164f1152f6b6afa
#
_entry.id   d1a1ce2a0379fe886164f1152f6b6afa
#
_cell.length_a   1.000
_cell.length_b   1.000
_cell.length_c   1.000
_cell.angle_alpha   90.00
_cell.angle_beta   90.00
_cell.angle_gamma   90.00
#
_symmetry.space_group_name_H-M   'P 1'
#
loop_
_entity.id
_entity.type
_entity.pdbx_description
1 polymer ?
#
loop_
_entity_poly.entity_id
_entity_poly.type
_entity_poly.pdbx_seq_one_letter_code
_entity_poly.pdbx_strand_id
1 'polypeptide(L)'
;MLRKIFHVIAFLIIAALVISTVANNDPDDASKQAAQLPVLLLAGLYVGFMFVMYILPALTDKATHAVLSSNETAAREPIHKAQAAYARGEYIEAITLYRAIAMEEPDNRLPWVEIAKIQHDQLEDPEISINTLRTALEEHEWPADDTAFFMGRIADIQLNSMDDKEACIAILKQIVETFPESQYSASATHRLNEIEKAQEQEATV
;
A
#
# COMPACT_ATOMS: atom_id res chain seq x y z
N MET A 1 9.39 32.71 1.58
CA MET A 1 8.90 33.87 0.83
C MET A 1 10.01 34.57 0.05
N LEU A 2 11.15 34.90 0.62
CA LEU A 2 12.27 35.62 -0.03
C LEU A 2 12.71 35.00 -1.36
N ARG A 3 12.83 33.68 -1.43
CA ARG A 3 13.28 32.93 -2.62
C ARG A 3 12.30 33.08 -3.81
N LYS A 4 10.99 33.11 -3.56
CA LYS A 4 9.98 33.32 -4.61
C LYS A 4 10.03 34.76 -5.15
N ILE A 5 10.23 35.74 -4.26
CA ILE A 5 10.36 37.16 -4.63
C ILE A 5 11.60 37.37 -5.50
N PHE A 6 12.73 36.74 -5.17
CA PHE A 6 13.96 36.80 -5.95
C PHE A 6 13.75 36.32 -7.40
N HIS A 7 13.08 35.19 -7.60
CA HIS A 7 12.82 34.65 -8.94
C HIS A 7 11.85 35.53 -9.75
N VAL A 8 10.86 36.13 -9.10
CA VAL A 8 9.95 37.09 -9.77
C VAL A 8 10.71 38.33 -10.25
N ILE A 9 11.61 38.87 -9.41
CA ILE A 9 12.44 40.03 -9.78
C ILE A 9 13.39 39.67 -10.93
N ALA A 10 14.06 38.51 -10.85
CA ALA A 10 14.96 38.02 -11.89
C ALA A 10 14.21 37.83 -13.23
N PHE A 11 13.00 37.28 -13.19
CA PHE A 11 12.13 37.11 -14.37
C PHE A 11 11.78 38.47 -15.00
N LEU A 12 11.38 39.47 -14.20
CA LEU A 12 11.04 40.80 -14.68
C LEU A 12 12.25 41.50 -15.32
N ILE A 13 13.45 41.33 -14.74
CA ILE A 13 14.69 41.89 -15.31
C ILE A 13 15.02 41.24 -16.66
N ILE A 14 14.94 39.93 -16.76
CA ILE A 14 15.21 39.18 -17.99
C ILE A 14 14.15 39.53 -19.06
N ALA A 15 12.87 39.63 -18.70
CA ALA A 15 11.82 40.05 -19.61
C ALA A 15 12.03 41.45 -20.13
N ALA A 16 12.41 42.40 -19.29
CA ALA A 16 12.74 43.78 -19.69
C ALA A 16 13.95 43.83 -20.64
N LEU A 17 15.00 43.01 -20.37
CA LEU A 17 16.16 42.88 -21.25
C LEU A 17 15.78 42.30 -22.62
N VAL A 18 14.96 41.25 -22.68
CA VAL A 18 14.47 40.68 -23.94
C VAL A 18 13.64 41.65 -24.72
N ILE A 19 12.71 42.36 -24.06
CA ILE A 19 11.88 43.40 -24.72
C ILE A 19 12.76 44.51 -25.27
N SER A 20 13.74 44.96 -24.52
CA SER A 20 14.67 46.02 -24.98
C SER A 20 15.51 45.56 -26.19
N THR A 21 15.97 44.29 -26.18
CA THR A 21 16.74 43.75 -27.33
C THR A 21 15.89 43.58 -28.56
N VAL A 22 14.63 43.14 -28.43
CA VAL A 22 13.70 42.99 -29.54
C VAL A 22 13.25 44.34 -30.09
N ALA A 23 13.00 45.33 -29.21
CA ALA A 23 12.59 46.66 -29.60
C ALA A 23 13.69 47.43 -30.34
N ASN A 24 14.96 47.17 -30.05
CA ASN A 24 16.13 47.79 -30.71
C ASN A 24 16.71 46.92 -31.85
N ASN A 25 15.93 45.94 -32.33
CA ASN A 25 16.35 45.08 -33.42
C ASN A 25 16.29 45.85 -34.76
N ASP A 26 17.46 45.97 -35.41
CA ASP A 26 17.58 46.51 -36.77
C ASP A 26 17.82 45.30 -37.70
N PRO A 27 16.84 44.98 -38.56
CA PRO A 27 16.94 43.79 -39.41
C PRO A 27 18.08 43.87 -40.44
N ASP A 28 18.60 45.02 -40.71
CA ASP A 28 19.68 45.25 -41.70
C ASP A 28 21.08 45.23 -41.08
N ASP A 29 21.22 45.19 -39.74
CA ASP A 29 22.50 45.23 -39.05
C ASP A 29 22.86 43.85 -38.46
N ALA A 30 23.62 43.05 -39.19
CA ALA A 30 24.06 41.70 -38.79
C ALA A 30 24.87 41.71 -37.50
N SER A 31 25.56 42.81 -37.17
CA SER A 31 26.37 42.94 -35.94
C SER A 31 25.50 43.05 -34.70
N LYS A 32 24.39 43.77 -34.80
CA LYS A 32 23.38 43.89 -33.72
C LYS A 32 22.64 42.57 -33.53
N GLN A 33 22.30 41.84 -34.60
CA GLN A 33 21.67 40.52 -34.53
C GLN A 33 22.57 39.52 -33.82
N ALA A 34 23.87 39.48 -34.14
CA ALA A 34 24.83 38.59 -33.49
C ALA A 34 24.98 38.91 -31.98
N ALA A 35 24.94 40.17 -31.57
CA ALA A 35 25.01 40.57 -30.17
C ALA A 35 23.75 40.23 -29.36
N GLN A 36 22.59 40.03 -30.00
CA GLN A 36 21.35 39.62 -29.32
C GLN A 36 21.25 38.11 -29.03
N LEU A 37 21.94 37.27 -29.82
CA LEU A 37 21.88 35.82 -29.67
C LEU A 37 22.20 35.32 -28.25
N PRO A 38 23.26 35.77 -27.57
CA PRO A 38 23.58 35.30 -26.22
C PRO A 38 22.50 35.70 -25.19
N VAL A 39 21.87 36.88 -25.38
CA VAL A 39 20.79 37.33 -24.45
C VAL A 39 19.54 36.48 -24.61
N LEU A 40 19.16 36.14 -25.84
CA LEU A 40 18.00 35.27 -26.12
C LEU A 40 18.26 33.85 -25.65
N LEU A 41 19.50 33.35 -25.80
CA LEU A 41 19.90 32.02 -25.35
C LEU A 41 19.86 31.90 -23.82
N LEU A 42 20.37 32.91 -23.10
CA LEU A 42 20.29 32.96 -21.64
C LEU A 42 18.84 33.09 -21.15
N ALA A 43 18.01 33.90 -21.81
CA ALA A 43 16.59 33.99 -21.48
C ALA A 43 15.85 32.67 -21.67
N GLY A 44 16.10 31.97 -22.79
CA GLY A 44 15.53 30.67 -23.07
C GLY A 44 15.95 29.60 -22.04
N LEU A 45 17.23 29.59 -21.67
CA LEU A 45 17.77 28.72 -20.62
C LEU A 45 17.12 28.97 -19.25
N TYR A 46 16.95 30.22 -18.88
CA TYR A 46 16.29 30.60 -17.63
C TYR A 46 14.82 30.22 -17.59
N VAL A 47 14.08 30.46 -18.68
CA VAL A 47 12.67 30.05 -18.81
C VAL A 47 12.54 28.54 -18.76
N GLY A 48 13.42 27.80 -19.47
CA GLY A 48 13.47 26.35 -19.42
C GLY A 48 13.75 25.83 -18.01
N PHE A 49 14.71 26.41 -17.31
CA PHE A 49 15.03 26.07 -15.91
C PHE A 49 13.82 26.33 -14.99
N MET A 50 13.14 27.47 -15.14
CA MET A 50 11.95 27.79 -14.37
C MET A 50 10.79 26.84 -14.66
N PHE A 51 10.62 26.44 -15.92
CA PHE A 51 9.64 25.44 -16.30
C PHE A 51 9.87 24.10 -15.61
N VAL A 52 11.12 23.60 -15.66
CA VAL A 52 11.49 22.32 -15.02
C VAL A 52 11.34 22.37 -13.49
N MET A 53 11.72 23.48 -12.86
CA MET A 53 11.72 23.58 -11.39
C MET A 53 10.35 23.90 -10.77
N TYR A 54 9.46 24.57 -11.51
CA TYR A 54 8.19 25.04 -10.96
C TYR A 54 6.94 24.48 -11.64
N ILE A 55 6.99 24.27 -12.96
CA ILE A 55 5.82 23.81 -13.71
C ILE A 55 5.79 22.29 -13.80
N LEU A 56 6.93 21.66 -14.09
CA LEU A 56 7.01 20.21 -14.21
C LEU A 56 6.59 19.46 -12.92
N PRO A 57 7.05 19.83 -11.72
CA PRO A 57 6.61 19.19 -10.47
C PRO A 57 5.10 19.39 -10.22
N ALA A 58 4.58 20.59 -10.49
CA ALA A 58 3.15 20.87 -10.30
C ALA A 58 2.25 20.11 -11.29
N LEU A 59 2.76 19.80 -12.49
CA LEU A 59 2.09 18.96 -13.49
C LEU A 59 2.16 17.47 -13.13
N THR A 60 3.32 16.99 -12.69
CA THR A 60 3.50 15.60 -12.29
C THR A 60 2.68 15.27 -11.03
N ASP A 61 2.68 16.13 -10.01
CA ASP A 61 1.87 15.95 -8.81
C ASP A 61 0.37 15.86 -9.14
N LYS A 62 -0.13 16.75 -10.00
CA LYS A 62 -1.54 16.72 -10.43
C LYS A 62 -1.89 15.50 -11.29
N ALA A 63 -1.00 15.11 -12.20
CA ALA A 63 -1.21 13.93 -13.04
C ALA A 63 -1.14 12.63 -12.21
N THR A 64 -0.19 12.54 -11.28
CA THR A 64 -0.03 11.39 -10.38
C THR A 64 -1.22 11.26 -9.43
N HIS A 65 -1.67 12.38 -8.83
CA HIS A 65 -2.87 12.38 -7.99
C HIS A 65 -4.15 12.08 -8.79
N ALA A 66 -4.29 12.53 -10.02
CA ALA A 66 -5.48 12.27 -10.84
C ALA A 66 -5.57 10.81 -11.29
N VAL A 67 -4.45 10.15 -11.57
CA VAL A 67 -4.42 8.76 -12.05
C VAL A 67 -4.35 7.75 -10.89
N LEU A 68 -3.51 7.98 -9.88
CA LEU A 68 -3.34 7.05 -8.77
C LEU A 68 -4.42 7.20 -7.71
N SER A 69 -4.86 8.42 -7.36
CA SER A 69 -5.89 8.63 -6.35
C SER A 69 -7.27 8.19 -6.81
N SER A 70 -7.58 8.26 -8.11
CA SER A 70 -8.88 7.82 -8.63
C SER A 70 -9.04 6.30 -8.51
N ASN A 71 -8.03 5.51 -8.88
CA ASN A 71 -8.08 4.05 -8.77
C ASN A 71 -7.96 3.58 -7.31
N GLU A 72 -7.06 4.19 -6.53
CA GLU A 72 -6.83 3.83 -5.14
C GLU A 72 -8.02 4.21 -4.24
N THR A 73 -8.66 5.33 -4.49
CA THR A 73 -9.87 5.76 -3.75
C THR A 73 -11.07 4.88 -4.11
N ALA A 74 -11.23 4.50 -5.38
CA ALA A 74 -12.30 3.59 -5.81
C ALA A 74 -12.13 2.19 -5.22
N ALA A 75 -10.91 1.66 -5.18
CA ALA A 75 -10.60 0.35 -4.58
C ALA A 75 -10.73 0.36 -3.05
N ARG A 76 -10.48 1.49 -2.38
CA ARG A 76 -10.61 1.61 -0.92
C ARG A 76 -12.04 1.84 -0.44
N GLU A 77 -12.92 2.36 -1.27
CA GLU A 77 -14.31 2.69 -0.88
C GLU A 77 -15.09 1.48 -0.33
N PRO A 78 -15.05 0.28 -0.95
CA PRO A 78 -15.71 -0.91 -0.41
C PRO A 78 -15.17 -1.33 0.96
N ILE A 79 -13.84 -1.30 1.14
CA ILE A 79 -13.18 -1.63 2.41
C ILE A 79 -13.61 -0.67 3.51
N HIS A 80 -13.67 0.64 3.23
CA HIS A 80 -14.12 1.63 4.20
C HIS A 80 -15.59 1.45 4.60
N LYS A 81 -16.46 1.02 3.67
CA LYS A 81 -17.87 0.68 4.00
C LYS A 81 -17.95 -0.51 4.95
N ALA A 82 -17.16 -1.56 4.70
CA ALA A 82 -17.11 -2.73 5.57
C ALA A 82 -16.58 -2.37 6.96
N GLN A 83 -15.50 -1.58 7.05
CA GLN A 83 -14.94 -1.07 8.29
C GLN A 83 -15.94 -0.18 9.06
N ALA A 84 -16.69 0.66 8.36
CA ALA A 84 -17.71 1.50 8.97
C ALA A 84 -18.87 0.67 9.55
N ALA A 85 -19.32 -0.38 8.86
CA ALA A 85 -20.30 -1.32 9.37
C ALA A 85 -19.78 -2.03 10.63
N TYR A 86 -18.53 -2.51 10.60
CA TYR A 86 -17.86 -3.09 11.77
C TYR A 86 -17.83 -2.13 12.97
N ALA A 87 -17.44 -0.87 12.74
CA ALA A 87 -17.34 0.15 13.79
C ALA A 87 -18.71 0.51 14.42
N ARG A 88 -19.80 0.31 13.68
CA ARG A 88 -21.20 0.46 14.19
C ARG A 88 -21.72 -0.78 14.93
N GLY A 89 -20.94 -1.89 14.96
CA GLY A 89 -21.39 -3.17 15.52
C GLY A 89 -22.28 -3.98 14.57
N GLU A 90 -22.40 -3.60 13.32
CA GLU A 90 -23.19 -4.27 12.29
C GLU A 90 -22.37 -5.41 11.66
N TYR A 91 -22.02 -6.42 12.49
CA TYR A 91 -21.04 -7.45 12.13
C TYR A 91 -21.43 -8.30 10.94
N ILE A 92 -22.71 -8.65 10.81
CA ILE A 92 -23.21 -9.44 9.66
C ILE A 92 -23.15 -8.63 8.36
N GLU A 93 -23.43 -7.32 8.43
CA GLU A 93 -23.28 -6.43 7.28
C GLU A 93 -21.82 -6.29 6.89
N ALA A 94 -20.92 -6.10 7.86
CA ALA A 94 -19.48 -6.02 7.62
C ALA A 94 -18.94 -7.29 6.94
N ILE A 95 -19.35 -8.49 7.42
CA ILE A 95 -19.00 -9.78 6.80
C ILE A 95 -19.51 -9.85 5.36
N THR A 96 -20.73 -9.40 5.10
CA THR A 96 -21.34 -9.41 3.76
C THR A 96 -20.56 -8.51 2.80
N LEU A 97 -20.19 -7.32 3.25
CA LEU A 97 -19.38 -6.38 2.48
C LEU A 97 -17.96 -6.91 2.21
N TYR A 98 -17.29 -7.48 3.22
CA TYR A 98 -15.97 -8.11 3.02
C TYR A 98 -16.07 -9.32 2.08
N ARG A 99 -17.13 -10.12 2.13
CA ARG A 99 -17.32 -11.23 1.20
C ARG A 99 -17.47 -10.76 -0.25
N ALA A 100 -18.18 -9.65 -0.48
CA ALA A 100 -18.27 -9.05 -1.80
C ALA A 100 -16.90 -8.61 -2.32
N ILE A 101 -16.06 -8.00 -1.45
CA ILE A 101 -14.69 -7.60 -1.80
C ILE A 101 -13.83 -8.84 -2.12
N ALA A 102 -13.93 -9.91 -1.34
CA ALA A 102 -13.19 -11.16 -1.59
C ALA A 102 -13.53 -11.79 -2.96
N MET A 103 -14.77 -11.65 -3.42
CA MET A 103 -15.20 -12.12 -4.75
C MET A 103 -14.67 -11.24 -5.89
N GLU A 104 -14.54 -9.93 -5.66
CA GLU A 104 -14.02 -8.97 -6.65
C GLU A 104 -12.48 -8.98 -6.73
N GLU A 105 -11.81 -9.25 -5.61
CA GLU A 105 -10.36 -9.24 -5.45
C GLU A 105 -9.88 -10.60 -4.90
N PRO A 106 -9.89 -11.69 -5.70
CA PRO A 106 -9.60 -13.04 -5.22
C PRO A 106 -8.16 -13.19 -4.65
N ASP A 107 -7.21 -12.39 -5.13
CA ASP A 107 -5.81 -12.41 -4.66
C ASP A 107 -5.58 -11.58 -3.39
N ASN A 108 -6.63 -10.90 -2.88
CA ASN A 108 -6.56 -10.09 -1.68
C ASN A 108 -6.97 -10.89 -0.45
N ARG A 109 -6.00 -11.23 0.39
CA ARG A 109 -6.25 -11.99 1.64
C ARG A 109 -7.00 -11.20 2.71
N LEU A 110 -6.95 -9.84 2.66
CA LEU A 110 -7.48 -8.98 3.72
C LEU A 110 -8.96 -9.25 4.04
N PRO A 111 -9.88 -9.33 3.05
CA PRO A 111 -11.29 -9.57 3.32
C PRO A 111 -11.53 -10.89 4.07
N TRP A 112 -10.86 -11.95 3.68
CA TRP A 112 -10.96 -13.27 4.33
C TRP A 112 -10.53 -13.24 5.79
N VAL A 113 -9.43 -12.55 6.06
CA VAL A 113 -8.88 -12.37 7.42
C VAL A 113 -9.84 -11.56 8.29
N GLU A 114 -10.40 -10.46 7.75
CA GLU A 114 -11.34 -9.64 8.51
C GLU A 114 -12.67 -10.37 8.77
N ILE A 115 -13.17 -11.17 7.83
CA ILE A 115 -14.36 -12.03 8.06
C ILE A 115 -14.08 -13.00 9.21
N ALA A 116 -12.97 -13.74 9.13
CA ALA A 116 -12.60 -14.72 10.15
C ALA A 116 -12.41 -14.06 11.52
N LYS A 117 -11.80 -12.88 11.56
CA LYS A 117 -11.62 -12.11 12.79
C LYS A 117 -12.95 -11.66 13.39
N ILE A 118 -13.89 -11.16 12.59
CA ILE A 118 -15.24 -10.78 13.08
C ILE A 118 -15.95 -11.99 13.66
N GLN A 119 -15.91 -13.13 12.97
CA GLN A 119 -16.53 -14.38 13.42
C GLN A 119 -15.94 -14.87 14.74
N HIS A 120 -14.63 -14.81 14.89
CA HIS A 120 -13.93 -15.22 16.10
C HIS A 120 -14.15 -14.24 17.26
N ASP A 121 -13.86 -12.93 17.05
CA ASP A 121 -13.74 -11.96 18.14
C ASP A 121 -15.09 -11.35 18.55
N GLN A 122 -16.03 -11.22 17.60
CA GLN A 122 -17.30 -10.52 17.84
C GLN A 122 -18.50 -11.47 17.87
N LEU A 123 -18.47 -12.55 17.10
CA LEU A 123 -19.54 -13.54 17.11
C LEU A 123 -19.21 -14.72 18.00
N GLU A 124 -17.98 -14.75 18.58
CA GLU A 124 -17.49 -15.80 19.50
C GLU A 124 -17.62 -17.21 18.88
N ASP A 125 -17.44 -17.32 17.54
CA ASP A 125 -17.56 -18.57 16.80
C ASP A 125 -16.23 -18.96 16.13
N PRO A 126 -15.33 -19.63 16.87
CA PRO A 126 -14.04 -20.06 16.35
C PRO A 126 -14.14 -21.11 15.23
N GLU A 127 -15.18 -21.95 15.23
CA GLU A 127 -15.37 -22.97 14.21
C GLU A 127 -15.69 -22.36 12.84
N ILE A 128 -16.64 -21.42 12.79
CA ILE A 128 -16.98 -20.68 11.56
C ILE A 128 -15.78 -19.87 11.07
N SER A 129 -15.00 -19.27 11.99
CA SER A 129 -13.78 -18.55 11.67
C SER A 129 -12.75 -19.45 10.97
N ILE A 130 -12.47 -20.62 11.52
CA ILE A 130 -11.57 -21.61 10.93
C ILE A 130 -12.08 -22.07 9.56
N ASN A 131 -13.37 -22.34 9.44
CA ASN A 131 -13.97 -22.77 8.17
C ASN A 131 -13.83 -21.66 7.09
N THR A 132 -13.98 -20.40 7.46
CA THR A 132 -13.76 -19.27 6.52
C THR A 132 -12.32 -19.24 6.01
N LEU A 133 -11.33 -19.42 6.90
CA LEU A 133 -9.90 -19.44 6.50
C LEU A 133 -9.56 -20.67 5.65
N ARG A 134 -10.17 -21.84 5.95
CA ARG A 134 -10.01 -23.05 5.13
C ARG A 134 -10.64 -22.87 3.74
N THR A 135 -11.84 -22.31 3.66
CA THR A 135 -12.49 -21.99 2.39
C THR A 135 -11.62 -21.11 1.52
N ALA A 136 -11.00 -20.07 2.11
CA ALA A 136 -10.06 -19.22 1.40
C ALA A 136 -8.88 -20.01 0.81
N LEU A 137 -8.33 -20.96 1.57
CA LEU A 137 -7.22 -21.81 1.13
C LEU A 137 -7.61 -22.82 0.06
N GLU A 138 -8.85 -23.31 0.07
CA GLU A 138 -9.35 -24.31 -0.86
C GLU A 138 -9.84 -23.71 -2.19
N GLU A 139 -10.41 -22.51 -2.15
CA GLU A 139 -11.02 -21.88 -3.32
C GLU A 139 -10.02 -21.04 -4.15
N HIS A 140 -8.86 -20.68 -3.56
CA HIS A 140 -7.90 -19.80 -4.20
C HIS A 140 -6.47 -20.31 -4.11
N GLU A 141 -5.68 -20.06 -5.16
CA GLU A 141 -4.23 -20.31 -5.16
C GLU A 141 -3.51 -19.10 -4.52
N TRP A 142 -2.93 -19.29 -3.36
CA TRP A 142 -2.22 -18.26 -2.63
C TRP A 142 -0.70 -18.39 -2.79
N PRO A 143 0.05 -17.27 -2.78
CA PRO A 143 1.49 -17.31 -2.57
C PRO A 143 1.85 -18.06 -1.28
N ALA A 144 3.04 -18.67 -1.23
CA ALA A 144 3.50 -19.46 -0.11
C ALA A 144 3.38 -18.73 1.26
N ASP A 145 3.73 -17.44 1.30
CA ASP A 145 3.61 -16.62 2.49
C ASP A 145 2.15 -16.40 2.93
N ASP A 146 1.24 -16.19 1.99
CA ASP A 146 -0.17 -16.01 2.33
C ASP A 146 -0.82 -17.32 2.78
N THR A 147 -0.46 -18.45 2.13
CA THR A 147 -0.88 -19.79 2.59
C THR A 147 -0.40 -20.05 4.00
N ALA A 148 0.89 -19.85 4.28
CA ALA A 148 1.46 -20.04 5.61
C ALA A 148 0.84 -19.10 6.65
N PHE A 149 0.48 -17.86 6.26
CA PHE A 149 -0.23 -16.92 7.11
C PHE A 149 -1.62 -17.43 7.51
N PHE A 150 -2.45 -17.87 6.55
CA PHE A 150 -3.77 -18.43 6.85
C PHE A 150 -3.67 -19.65 7.77
N MET A 151 -2.75 -20.56 7.46
CA MET A 151 -2.50 -21.74 8.31
C MET A 151 -2.09 -21.34 9.73
N GLY A 152 -1.20 -20.36 9.88
CA GLY A 152 -0.83 -19.80 11.17
C GLY A 152 -2.01 -19.26 11.96
N ARG A 153 -2.94 -18.54 11.28
CA ARG A 153 -4.17 -18.04 11.92
C ARG A 153 -5.09 -19.17 12.39
N ILE A 154 -5.23 -20.25 11.60
CA ILE A 154 -5.98 -21.44 12.01
C ILE A 154 -5.32 -22.07 13.24
N ALA A 155 -3.99 -22.22 13.27
CA ALA A 155 -3.26 -22.75 14.41
C ALA A 155 -3.45 -21.90 15.68
N ASP A 156 -3.49 -20.56 15.54
CA ASP A 156 -3.78 -19.64 16.65
C ASP A 156 -5.15 -19.88 17.27
N ILE A 157 -6.18 -20.03 16.43
CA ILE A 157 -7.56 -20.25 16.90
C ILE A 157 -7.68 -21.65 17.54
N GLN A 158 -7.07 -22.69 16.95
CA GLN A 158 -7.06 -24.03 17.51
C GLN A 158 -6.46 -24.05 18.92
N LEU A 159 -5.31 -23.38 19.11
CA LEU A 159 -4.64 -23.37 20.40
C LEU A 159 -5.38 -22.53 21.45
N ASN A 160 -5.76 -21.28 21.07
CA ASN A 160 -6.18 -20.29 22.05
C ASN A 160 -7.69 -20.32 22.36
N SER A 161 -8.50 -20.80 21.41
CA SER A 161 -9.97 -20.74 21.54
C SER A 161 -10.61 -22.12 21.62
N MET A 162 -9.98 -23.13 21.04
CA MET A 162 -10.49 -24.50 21.06
C MET A 162 -9.70 -25.43 21.99
N ASP A 163 -8.57 -24.96 22.55
CA ASP A 163 -7.63 -25.75 23.39
C ASP A 163 -7.15 -27.03 22.69
N ASP A 164 -7.14 -27.04 21.35
CA ASP A 164 -6.69 -28.16 20.53
C ASP A 164 -5.20 -28.02 20.20
N LYS A 165 -4.37 -28.42 21.17
CA LYS A 165 -2.91 -28.37 21.05
C LYS A 165 -2.40 -29.30 19.92
N GLU A 166 -3.03 -30.45 19.74
CA GLU A 166 -2.63 -31.43 18.72
C GLU A 166 -2.84 -30.90 17.31
N ALA A 167 -4.01 -30.29 17.03
CA ALA A 167 -4.29 -29.66 15.74
C ALA A 167 -3.34 -28.47 15.49
N CYS A 168 -3.07 -27.65 16.50
CA CYS A 168 -2.12 -26.55 16.40
C CYS A 168 -0.73 -27.05 16.00
N ILE A 169 -0.19 -28.05 16.71
CA ILE A 169 1.14 -28.65 16.44
C ILE A 169 1.19 -29.22 15.01
N ALA A 170 0.16 -29.94 14.58
CA ALA A 170 0.10 -30.51 13.25
C ALA A 170 0.20 -29.41 12.15
N ILE A 171 -0.56 -28.31 12.31
CA ILE A 171 -0.54 -27.19 11.37
C ILE A 171 0.81 -26.47 11.37
N LEU A 172 1.39 -26.21 12.55
CA LEU A 172 2.69 -25.55 12.64
C LEU A 172 3.81 -26.40 12.00
N LYS A 173 3.81 -27.73 12.19
CA LYS A 173 4.74 -28.64 11.52
C LYS A 173 4.55 -28.58 10.00
N GLN A 174 3.32 -28.62 9.53
CA GLN A 174 3.03 -28.50 8.10
C GLN A 174 3.55 -27.18 7.50
N ILE A 175 3.43 -26.04 8.20
CA ILE A 175 4.00 -24.75 7.74
C ILE A 175 5.52 -24.87 7.58
N VAL A 176 6.23 -25.44 8.57
CA VAL A 176 7.70 -25.56 8.55
C VAL A 176 8.16 -26.49 7.44
N GLU A 177 7.47 -27.60 7.22
CA GLU A 177 7.81 -28.60 6.21
C GLU A 177 7.49 -28.15 4.78
N THR A 178 6.33 -27.50 4.59
CA THR A 178 5.84 -27.13 3.24
C THR A 178 6.41 -25.81 2.78
N PHE A 179 6.65 -24.87 3.68
CA PHE A 179 7.05 -23.49 3.36
C PHE A 179 8.32 -23.05 4.11
N PRO A 180 9.44 -23.79 4.01
CA PRO A 180 10.65 -23.52 4.80
C PRO A 180 11.24 -22.12 4.57
N GLU A 181 11.06 -21.55 3.37
CA GLU A 181 11.53 -20.22 3.00
C GLU A 181 10.55 -19.08 3.36
N SER A 182 9.35 -19.42 3.86
CA SER A 182 8.37 -18.42 4.27
C SER A 182 8.82 -17.72 5.57
N GLN A 183 8.56 -16.43 5.66
CA GLN A 183 8.77 -15.66 6.90
C GLN A 183 8.00 -16.23 8.10
N TYR A 184 6.92 -16.98 7.87
CA TYR A 184 6.10 -17.61 8.91
C TYR A 184 6.68 -18.93 9.43
N SER A 185 7.59 -19.58 8.69
CA SER A 185 8.22 -20.82 9.11
C SER A 185 9.07 -20.64 10.38
N ALA A 186 9.84 -19.56 10.46
CA ALA A 186 10.62 -19.25 11.65
C ALA A 186 9.72 -19.03 12.88
N SER A 187 8.60 -18.34 12.71
CA SER A 187 7.61 -18.13 13.78
C SER A 187 6.95 -19.44 14.20
N ALA A 188 6.58 -20.30 13.25
CA ALA A 188 6.01 -21.62 13.52
C ALA A 188 6.98 -22.51 14.29
N THR A 189 8.27 -22.54 13.92
CA THR A 189 9.32 -23.27 14.64
C THR A 189 9.47 -22.78 16.08
N HIS A 190 9.49 -21.47 16.29
CA HIS A 190 9.58 -20.90 17.64
C HIS A 190 8.40 -21.34 18.51
N ARG A 191 7.18 -21.29 17.98
CA ARG A 191 5.95 -21.69 18.69
C ARG A 191 5.91 -23.17 18.99
N LEU A 192 6.36 -24.02 18.07
CA LEU A 192 6.51 -25.46 18.33
C LEU A 192 7.41 -25.71 19.53
N ASN A 193 8.57 -25.08 19.57
CA ASN A 193 9.51 -25.21 20.68
C ASN A 193 8.93 -24.71 22.02
N GLU A 194 8.09 -23.69 22.01
CA GLU A 194 7.42 -23.20 23.22
C GLU A 194 6.37 -24.19 23.73
N ILE A 195 5.57 -24.75 22.83
CA ILE A 195 4.55 -25.76 23.18
C ILE A 195 5.22 -27.01 23.73
N GLU A 196 6.29 -27.51 23.10
CA GLU A 196 7.05 -28.70 23.56
C GLU A 196 7.64 -28.46 24.96
N LYS A 197 8.26 -27.31 25.21
CA LYS A 197 8.78 -26.98 26.54
C LYS A 197 7.69 -26.90 27.61
N ALA A 198 6.53 -26.39 27.28
CA ALA A 198 5.40 -26.33 28.20
C ALA A 198 4.91 -27.73 28.54
N GLN A 199 4.80 -28.64 27.57
CA GLN A 199 4.44 -30.04 27.78
C GLN A 199 5.46 -30.80 28.67
N GLU A 200 6.76 -30.57 28.46
CA GLU A 200 7.81 -31.17 29.30
C GLU A 200 7.72 -30.71 30.76
N GLN A 201 7.38 -29.44 30.98
CA GLN A 201 7.20 -28.90 32.34
C GLN A 201 5.96 -29.47 33.02
N GLU A 202 4.84 -29.61 32.30
CA GLU A 202 3.61 -30.21 32.80
C GLU A 202 3.81 -31.72 33.17
N ALA A 203 4.63 -32.46 32.41
CA ALA A 203 4.91 -33.85 32.63
C ALA A 203 5.86 -34.12 33.83
N THR A 204 6.55 -33.08 34.32
CA THR A 204 7.57 -33.18 35.38
C THR A 204 7.00 -32.82 36.78
N VAL A 205 5.77 -32.39 36.87
CA VAL A 205 5.04 -32.01 38.10
C VAL A 205 4.08 -33.14 38.51
#